data_acc838ec7ec17d3cac8b4d4e6ba1f67d
#
_entry.id   acc838ec7ec17d3cac8b4d4e6ba1f67d
#
_cell.length_a   1.000
_cell.length_b   1.000
_cell.length_c   1.000
_cell.angle_alpha   90.00
_cell.angle_beta   90.00
_cell.angle_gamma   90.00
#
_symmetry.space_group_name_H-M   'P 1'
#
loop_
_entity.id
_entity.type
_entity.pdbx_description
1 polymer ?
#
loop_
_entity_poly.entity_id
_entity_poly.type
_entity_poly.pdbx_seq_one_letter_code
_entity_poly.pdbx_strand_id
1 'polypeptide(L)'
;MRGATKTYPNGVRALDPVDLQVREGDFATLLGPSGCGKSTLLRMMGGLTSPTTGSVALWCGPDASHERAQRPDGTRVVAGDGQRPALAFVFQHPTLMPWASVERNVRLPLDLSGDEHGVAAKLDAALNLVALHDFARVYPRELSGGMQMRVSIARALVTEPRLLLMDEPFGALDEITRNRLDREISELWAKRALTVMFVTHSIYEAVFLSTRVLVMSARPGRIAAELEIAEPHPRTDAFRTSERFARLCQRLSAMLVEASEDSVDARVRSR
;
A
#
# COMPACT_ATOMS: atom_id res chain seq x y z
N MET A 1 6.26 10.89 7.83
CA MET A 1 5.20 11.48 8.68
C MET A 1 5.84 11.85 10.01
N ARG A 2 5.45 12.98 10.60
CA ARG A 2 5.98 13.44 11.90
C ARG A 2 4.83 13.90 12.79
N GLY A 3 4.58 13.19 13.90
CA GLY A 3 3.53 13.46 14.86
C GLY A 3 2.12 13.55 14.24
N ALA A 4 1.89 12.81 13.15
CA ALA A 4 0.66 12.94 12.39
C ALA A 4 -0.50 12.27 13.12
N THR A 5 -1.57 13.04 13.39
CA THR A 5 -2.80 12.56 14.02
C THR A 5 -3.98 12.66 13.07
N LYS A 6 -5.05 11.92 13.37
CA LYS A 6 -6.32 12.08 12.65
C LYS A 6 -7.51 11.93 13.58
N THR A 7 -8.26 13.04 13.66
CA THR A 7 -9.60 13.07 14.26
C THR A 7 -10.59 13.49 13.19
N TYR A 8 -11.66 12.74 13.03
CA TYR A 8 -12.71 13.04 12.06
C TYR A 8 -13.72 14.05 12.63
N PRO A 9 -14.51 14.76 11.78
CA PRO A 9 -15.49 15.75 12.25
C PRO A 9 -16.54 15.22 13.25
N ASN A 10 -16.81 13.90 13.21
CA ASN A 10 -17.69 13.23 14.16
C ASN A 10 -17.05 12.93 15.53
N GLY A 11 -15.86 13.47 15.80
CA GLY A 11 -15.12 13.30 17.04
C GLY A 11 -14.32 12.00 17.14
N VAL A 12 -14.40 11.10 16.16
CA VAL A 12 -13.66 9.83 16.18
C VAL A 12 -12.17 10.09 15.96
N ARG A 13 -11.37 9.81 16.99
CA ARG A 13 -9.91 9.81 16.90
C ARG A 13 -9.44 8.49 16.27
N ALA A 14 -9.05 8.57 15.00
CA ALA A 14 -8.61 7.41 14.23
C ALA A 14 -7.14 7.06 14.47
N LEU A 15 -6.29 8.10 14.62
CA LEU A 15 -4.85 7.93 14.83
C LEU A 15 -4.35 8.85 15.94
N ASP A 16 -3.57 8.29 16.83
CA ASP A 16 -2.68 8.99 17.74
C ASP A 16 -1.45 9.52 16.98
N PRO A 17 -0.55 10.32 17.59
CA PRO A 17 0.64 10.78 16.91
C PRO A 17 1.45 9.62 16.31
N VAL A 18 1.60 9.64 14.99
CA VAL A 18 2.36 8.64 14.24
C VAL A 18 3.61 9.30 13.68
N ASP A 19 4.77 8.72 14.03
CA ASP A 19 6.05 8.98 13.38
C ASP A 19 6.37 7.78 12.49
N LEU A 20 6.51 8.02 11.19
CA LEU A 20 6.77 6.98 10.20
C LEU A 20 7.67 7.52 9.08
N GLN A 21 8.74 6.78 8.82
CA GLN A 21 9.60 7.00 7.67
C GLN A 21 9.63 5.75 6.80
N VAL A 22 9.31 5.89 5.52
CA VAL A 22 9.46 4.84 4.49
C VAL A 22 10.63 5.26 3.62
N ARG A 23 11.59 4.39 3.43
CA ARG A 23 12.79 4.63 2.61
C ARG A 23 12.53 4.22 1.18
N GLU A 24 13.23 4.83 0.25
CA GLU A 24 13.18 4.41 -1.15
C GLU A 24 13.61 2.94 -1.26
N GLY A 25 12.84 2.16 -2.03
CA GLY A 25 13.05 0.72 -2.16
C GLY A 25 12.49 -0.14 -1.02
N ASP A 26 11.92 0.43 0.06
CA ASP A 26 11.25 -0.37 1.09
C ASP A 26 9.99 -1.06 0.52
N PHE A 27 9.79 -2.30 0.92
CA PHE A 27 8.46 -2.90 0.93
C PHE A 27 7.96 -2.89 2.37
N ALA A 28 7.30 -1.80 2.78
CA ALA A 28 6.82 -1.63 4.14
C ALA A 28 5.34 -2.03 4.26
N THR A 29 5.00 -2.82 5.28
CA THR A 29 3.62 -3.26 5.51
C THR A 29 3.07 -2.72 6.83
N LEU A 30 1.84 -2.19 6.79
CA LEU A 30 1.02 -1.91 7.97
C LEU A 30 0.16 -3.13 8.27
N LEU A 31 0.39 -3.73 9.41
CA LEU A 31 -0.35 -4.89 9.91
C LEU A 31 -1.09 -4.50 11.19
N GLY A 32 -2.33 -4.91 11.33
CA GLY A 32 -3.11 -4.60 12.54
C GLY A 32 -4.59 -4.96 12.41
N PRO A 33 -5.36 -4.91 13.50
CA PRO A 33 -6.76 -5.28 13.50
C PRO A 33 -7.59 -4.36 12.61
N SER A 34 -8.79 -4.84 12.24
CA SER A 34 -9.73 -4.03 11.45
C SER A 34 -10.11 -2.75 12.18
N GLY A 35 -10.14 -1.64 11.46
CA GLY A 35 -10.51 -0.34 11.99
C GLY A 35 -9.48 0.35 12.88
N CYS A 36 -8.24 -0.13 12.98
CA CYS A 36 -7.18 0.54 13.75
C CYS A 36 -6.58 1.77 13.06
N GLY A 37 -7.02 2.13 11.85
CA GLY A 37 -6.56 3.34 11.17
C GLY A 37 -5.57 3.13 10.03
N LYS A 38 -5.26 1.89 9.62
CA LYS A 38 -4.33 1.58 8.51
C LYS A 38 -4.67 2.34 7.22
N SER A 39 -5.91 2.21 6.75
CA SER A 39 -6.38 2.90 5.53
C SER A 39 -6.37 4.43 5.70
N THR A 40 -6.64 4.94 6.92
CA THR A 40 -6.54 6.37 7.21
C THR A 40 -5.10 6.86 7.05
N LEU A 41 -4.14 6.13 7.61
CA LEU A 41 -2.72 6.43 7.50
C LEU A 41 -2.27 6.38 6.05
N LEU A 42 -2.65 5.34 5.32
CA LEU A 42 -2.33 5.19 3.90
C LEU A 42 -2.90 6.33 3.04
N ARG A 43 -4.16 6.74 3.30
CA ARG A 43 -4.78 7.89 2.61
C ARG A 43 -4.10 9.21 2.91
N MET A 44 -3.59 9.40 4.13
CA MET A 44 -2.78 10.58 4.45
C MET A 44 -1.45 10.57 3.69
N MET A 45 -0.79 9.40 3.58
CA MET A 45 0.42 9.26 2.75
C MET A 45 0.16 9.58 1.28
N GLY A 46 -0.97 9.13 0.75
CA GLY A 46 -1.39 9.44 -0.63
C GLY A 46 -1.90 10.86 -0.85
N GLY A 47 -1.95 11.70 0.19
CA GLY A 47 -2.49 13.07 0.10
C GLY A 47 -4.00 13.12 -0.15
N LEU A 48 -4.72 12.01 0.07
CA LEU A 48 -6.17 11.93 -0.09
C LEU A 48 -6.94 12.46 1.12
N THR A 49 -6.28 12.57 2.25
CA THR A 49 -6.81 13.21 3.46
C THR A 49 -5.67 13.87 4.23
N SER A 50 -5.96 15.02 4.86
CA SER A 50 -4.98 15.75 5.65
C SER A 50 -4.91 15.24 7.07
N PRO A 51 -3.74 15.27 7.74
CA PRO A 51 -3.65 15.06 9.16
C PRO A 51 -4.40 16.17 9.92
N THR A 52 -4.87 15.89 11.14
CA THR A 52 -5.43 16.90 12.02
C THR A 52 -4.32 17.73 12.66
N THR A 53 -3.23 17.10 13.07
CA THR A 53 -1.99 17.73 13.53
C THR A 53 -0.78 16.97 13.00
N GLY A 54 0.40 17.56 13.10
CA GLY A 54 1.61 16.97 12.56
C GLY A 54 1.76 17.21 11.05
N SER A 55 2.61 16.46 10.40
CA SER A 55 2.91 16.64 8.97
C SER A 55 3.15 15.34 8.22
N VAL A 56 2.83 15.34 6.93
CA VAL A 56 3.16 14.29 5.98
C VAL A 56 4.00 14.90 4.87
N ALA A 57 5.19 14.36 4.63
CA ALA A 57 6.05 14.78 3.54
C ALA A 57 6.38 13.58 2.66
N LEU A 58 6.31 13.76 1.35
CA LEU A 58 6.79 12.82 0.34
C LEU A 58 8.05 13.39 -0.30
N TRP A 59 9.12 12.64 -0.26
CA TRP A 59 10.44 13.04 -0.78
C TRP A 59 10.75 12.16 -1.98
N CYS A 60 11.18 12.74 -3.09
CA CYS A 60 11.63 12.00 -4.24
C CYS A 60 12.88 12.67 -4.81
N GLY A 61 14.02 11.96 -4.76
CA GLY A 61 15.29 12.37 -5.32
C GLY A 61 16.37 12.70 -4.30
N PRO A 62 17.65 12.75 -4.75
CA PRO A 62 18.81 12.95 -3.89
C PRO A 62 18.91 14.34 -3.23
N ASP A 63 18.23 15.35 -3.77
CA ASP A 63 18.23 16.71 -3.23
C ASP A 63 16.96 17.00 -2.42
N ALA A 64 16.88 16.40 -1.24
CA ALA A 64 15.81 16.63 -0.28
C ALA A 64 15.79 18.06 0.34
N SER A 65 16.61 18.98 -0.19
CA SER A 65 16.75 20.36 0.33
C SER A 65 15.72 21.36 -0.21
N HIS A 66 14.91 20.99 -1.20
CA HIS A 66 13.92 21.90 -1.78
C HIS A 66 12.51 21.66 -1.20
N GLU A 67 12.23 22.33 -0.08
CA GLU A 67 10.86 22.50 0.41
C GLU A 67 10.05 23.33 -0.59
N ARG A 68 9.21 22.70 -1.39
CA ARG A 68 8.24 23.40 -2.24
C ARG A 68 6.84 22.85 -2.05
N ALA A 69 5.94 23.79 -1.80
CA ALA A 69 4.49 23.68 -1.67
C ALA A 69 3.98 23.00 -0.40
N GLN A 70 3.77 23.81 0.61
CA GLN A 70 2.82 23.52 1.67
C GLN A 70 1.41 23.71 1.08
N ARG A 71 0.58 22.66 1.07
CA ARG A 71 -0.85 22.83 0.77
C ARG A 71 -1.50 23.62 1.90
N PRO A 72 -2.61 24.35 1.65
CA PRO A 72 -3.33 25.09 2.69
C PRO A 72 -3.75 24.23 3.89
N ASP A 73 -3.78 22.91 3.72
CA ASP A 73 -4.14 21.91 4.71
C ASP A 73 -2.96 21.38 5.55
N GLY A 74 -1.78 21.97 5.46
CA GLY A 74 -0.59 21.58 6.21
C GLY A 74 0.17 20.38 5.63
N THR A 75 -0.30 19.74 4.55
CA THR A 75 0.39 18.64 3.90
C THR A 75 1.58 19.18 3.10
N ARG A 76 2.79 18.78 3.44
CA ARG A 76 3.99 19.09 2.66
C ARG A 76 4.24 17.98 1.62
N VAL A 77 4.09 18.31 0.36
CA VAL A 77 4.52 17.47 -0.75
C VAL A 77 5.83 18.06 -1.26
N VAL A 78 6.92 17.40 -1.02
CA VAL A 78 8.22 17.80 -1.55
C VAL A 78 8.47 16.99 -2.81
N ALA A 79 8.45 17.67 -3.96
CA ALA A 79 8.89 17.12 -5.23
C ALA A 79 10.38 17.47 -5.41
N GLY A 80 11.24 16.48 -5.50
CA GLY A 80 12.57 16.66 -6.08
C GLY A 80 12.43 17.02 -7.56
N ASP A 81 13.34 17.81 -8.11
CA ASP A 81 13.51 18.17 -9.55
C ASP A 81 12.27 18.71 -10.29
N GLY A 82 11.26 19.18 -9.58
CA GLY A 82 10.05 19.79 -10.18
C GLY A 82 9.03 18.78 -10.71
N GLN A 83 9.31 17.49 -10.69
CA GLN A 83 8.34 16.44 -10.99
C GLN A 83 7.69 15.91 -9.71
N ARG A 84 6.36 15.73 -9.74
CA ARG A 84 5.66 15.03 -8.65
C ARG A 84 6.15 13.59 -8.60
N PRO A 85 6.37 13.01 -7.40
CA PRO A 85 6.64 11.59 -7.32
C PRO A 85 5.49 10.86 -8.03
N ALA A 86 5.82 10.00 -8.98
CA ALA A 86 4.84 9.13 -9.59
C ALA A 86 4.32 8.19 -8.50
N LEU A 87 3.15 8.54 -7.94
CA LEU A 87 2.48 7.81 -6.88
C LEU A 87 1.25 7.13 -7.47
N ALA A 88 1.07 5.85 -7.19
CA ALA A 88 -0.15 5.14 -7.52
C ALA A 88 -0.81 4.57 -6.27
N PHE A 89 -2.14 4.45 -6.32
CA PHE A 89 -2.94 3.95 -5.22
C PHE A 89 -3.83 2.79 -5.68
N VAL A 90 -3.78 1.67 -4.96
CA VAL A 90 -4.71 0.55 -5.10
C VAL A 90 -5.63 0.56 -3.88
N PHE A 91 -6.91 0.80 -4.11
CA PHE A 91 -7.92 0.84 -3.05
C PHE A 91 -8.42 -0.56 -2.72
N GLN A 92 -8.98 -0.73 -1.53
CA GLN A 92 -9.60 -1.97 -1.06
C GLN A 92 -10.73 -2.46 -2.01
N HIS A 93 -11.46 -1.52 -2.63
CA HIS A 93 -12.39 -1.80 -3.71
C HIS A 93 -11.77 -1.42 -5.06
N PRO A 94 -11.99 -2.18 -6.13
CA PRO A 94 -11.33 -1.98 -7.42
C PRO A 94 -11.56 -0.60 -8.06
N THR A 95 -12.68 0.06 -7.74
CA THR A 95 -13.05 1.42 -8.24
C THR A 95 -12.89 1.56 -9.76
N LEU A 96 -13.29 0.53 -10.51
CA LEU A 96 -13.24 0.54 -11.97
C LEU A 96 -14.37 1.39 -12.56
N MET A 97 -14.11 1.99 -13.72
CA MET A 97 -15.14 2.64 -14.53
C MET A 97 -16.02 1.55 -15.16
N PRO A 98 -17.31 1.43 -14.79
CA PRO A 98 -18.17 0.32 -15.23
C PRO A 98 -18.50 0.36 -16.72
N TRP A 99 -18.39 1.53 -17.35
CA TRP A 99 -18.63 1.75 -18.78
C TRP A 99 -17.39 1.58 -19.66
N ALA A 100 -16.21 1.37 -19.07
CA ALA A 100 -14.96 1.20 -19.79
C ALA A 100 -14.49 -0.26 -19.74
N SER A 101 -13.89 -0.73 -20.84
CA SER A 101 -13.27 -2.05 -20.88
C SER A 101 -12.07 -2.14 -19.91
N VAL A 102 -11.57 -3.35 -19.68
CA VAL A 102 -10.36 -3.59 -18.90
C VAL A 102 -9.20 -2.73 -19.40
N GLU A 103 -8.92 -2.79 -20.71
CA GLU A 103 -7.87 -2.01 -21.37
C GLU A 103 -8.02 -0.51 -21.10
N ARG A 104 -9.23 0.05 -21.27
CA ARG A 104 -9.49 1.47 -21.02
C ARG A 104 -9.36 1.84 -19.55
N ASN A 105 -9.76 0.96 -18.64
CA ASN A 105 -9.54 1.16 -17.20
C ASN A 105 -8.05 1.22 -16.85
N VAL A 106 -7.24 0.32 -17.42
CA VAL A 106 -5.79 0.29 -17.16
C VAL A 106 -5.10 1.50 -17.82
N ARG A 107 -5.52 1.89 -19.02
CA ARG A 107 -4.95 3.01 -19.76
C ARG A 107 -5.25 4.39 -19.15
N LEU A 108 -6.33 4.52 -18.38
CA LEU A 108 -6.82 5.80 -17.87
C LEU A 108 -5.74 6.71 -17.25
N PRO A 109 -4.83 6.25 -16.39
CA PRO A 109 -3.81 7.13 -15.83
C PRO A 109 -2.84 7.71 -16.87
N LEU A 110 -2.54 6.96 -17.94
CA LEU A 110 -1.70 7.44 -19.05
C LEU A 110 -2.44 8.54 -19.84
N ASP A 111 -3.73 8.33 -20.15
CA ASP A 111 -4.57 9.32 -20.82
C ASP A 111 -4.68 10.64 -20.01
N LEU A 112 -4.82 10.53 -18.69
CA LEU A 112 -4.89 11.69 -17.79
C LEU A 112 -3.56 12.44 -17.61
N SER A 113 -2.44 11.75 -17.74
CA SER A 113 -1.11 12.36 -17.65
C SER A 113 -0.64 12.96 -18.97
N GLY A 114 -1.30 12.64 -20.08
CA GLY A 114 -0.86 13.01 -21.43
C GLY A 114 0.40 12.26 -21.88
N ASP A 115 0.72 11.14 -21.22
CA ASP A 115 1.86 10.31 -21.60
C ASP A 115 1.50 9.40 -22.78
N GLU A 116 1.93 9.80 -23.97
CA GLU A 116 1.72 9.03 -25.21
C GLU A 116 2.88 8.07 -25.52
N HIS A 117 3.98 8.09 -24.73
CA HIS A 117 5.18 7.31 -25.01
C HIS A 117 5.01 5.84 -24.62
N GLY A 118 5.09 4.96 -25.63
CA GLY A 118 5.09 3.52 -25.40
C GLY A 118 3.81 2.96 -24.76
N VAL A 119 2.68 3.66 -24.89
CA VAL A 119 1.38 3.30 -24.27
C VAL A 119 1.02 1.85 -24.51
N ALA A 120 1.14 1.35 -25.74
CA ALA A 120 0.80 -0.02 -26.08
C ALA A 120 1.68 -1.04 -25.31
N ALA A 121 2.99 -0.80 -25.24
CA ALA A 121 3.92 -1.69 -24.53
C ALA A 121 3.71 -1.65 -23.01
N LYS A 122 3.45 -0.46 -22.42
CA LYS A 122 3.13 -0.32 -21.00
C LYS A 122 1.84 -1.04 -20.63
N LEU A 123 0.82 -0.89 -21.49
CA LEU A 123 -0.49 -1.53 -21.30
C LEU A 123 -0.38 -3.04 -21.38
N ASP A 124 0.31 -3.55 -22.40
CA ASP A 124 0.57 -4.99 -22.59
C ASP A 124 1.31 -5.57 -21.39
N ALA A 125 2.38 -4.91 -20.95
CA ALA A 125 3.15 -5.33 -19.78
C ALA A 125 2.30 -5.35 -18.50
N ALA A 126 1.44 -4.34 -18.30
CA ALA A 126 0.57 -4.27 -17.12
C ALA A 126 -0.51 -5.36 -17.14
N LEU A 127 -1.12 -5.63 -18.30
CA LEU A 127 -2.15 -6.68 -18.46
C LEU A 127 -1.56 -8.09 -18.32
N ASN A 128 -0.37 -8.32 -18.87
CA ASN A 128 0.34 -9.59 -18.74
C ASN A 128 0.75 -9.87 -17.29
N LEU A 129 1.22 -8.84 -16.56
CA LEU A 129 1.59 -8.96 -15.16
C LEU A 129 0.45 -9.53 -14.29
N VAL A 130 -0.78 -9.12 -14.57
CA VAL A 130 -1.97 -9.57 -13.82
C VAL A 130 -2.71 -10.71 -14.51
N ALA A 131 -2.18 -11.28 -15.60
CA ALA A 131 -2.77 -12.34 -16.42
C ALA A 131 -4.21 -12.01 -16.89
N LEU A 132 -4.39 -10.80 -17.42
CA LEU A 132 -5.68 -10.32 -17.95
C LEU A 132 -5.58 -9.85 -19.41
N HIS A 133 -4.50 -10.18 -20.12
CA HIS A 133 -4.33 -9.79 -21.52
C HIS A 133 -5.52 -10.21 -22.41
N ASP A 134 -5.98 -11.46 -22.27
CA ASP A 134 -7.09 -12.01 -23.04
C ASP A 134 -8.45 -11.38 -22.68
N PHE A 135 -8.52 -10.69 -21.56
CA PHE A 135 -9.71 -10.00 -21.05
C PHE A 135 -9.70 -8.49 -21.35
N ALA A 136 -8.76 -7.99 -22.16
CA ALA A 136 -8.58 -6.55 -22.42
C ALA A 136 -9.86 -5.83 -22.88
N ARG A 137 -10.72 -6.49 -23.64
CA ARG A 137 -11.97 -5.93 -24.19
C ARG A 137 -13.22 -6.16 -23.34
N VAL A 138 -13.10 -6.94 -22.25
CA VAL A 138 -14.20 -7.29 -21.35
C VAL A 138 -14.52 -6.11 -20.42
N TYR A 139 -15.76 -5.99 -19.97
CA TYR A 139 -16.20 -4.93 -19.04
C TYR A 139 -16.18 -5.42 -17.59
N PRO A 140 -16.05 -4.51 -16.59
CA PRO A 140 -15.98 -4.89 -15.18
C PRO A 140 -17.11 -5.79 -14.70
N ARG A 141 -18.34 -5.61 -15.19
CA ARG A 141 -19.52 -6.43 -14.82
C ARG A 141 -19.40 -7.92 -15.22
N GLU A 142 -18.51 -8.21 -16.16
CA GLU A 142 -18.27 -9.56 -16.69
C GLU A 142 -17.10 -10.26 -15.98
N LEU A 143 -16.44 -9.56 -15.04
CA LEU A 143 -15.30 -10.03 -14.30
C LEU A 143 -15.67 -10.46 -12.87
N SER A 144 -15.00 -11.49 -12.36
CA SER A 144 -15.05 -11.78 -10.92
C SER A 144 -14.44 -10.63 -10.09
N GLY A 145 -14.78 -10.52 -8.81
CA GLY A 145 -14.22 -9.51 -7.92
C GLY A 145 -12.68 -9.55 -7.85
N GLY A 146 -12.11 -10.74 -7.88
CA GLY A 146 -10.65 -10.92 -7.94
C GLY A 146 -10.05 -10.42 -9.26
N MET A 147 -10.70 -10.67 -10.40
CA MET A 147 -10.27 -10.11 -11.69
C MET A 147 -10.35 -8.59 -11.70
N GLN A 148 -11.43 -8.00 -11.16
CA GLN A 148 -11.57 -6.55 -11.04
C GLN A 148 -10.44 -5.94 -10.21
N MET A 149 -10.04 -6.59 -9.10
CA MET A 149 -8.90 -6.14 -8.28
C MET A 149 -7.60 -6.21 -9.07
N ARG A 150 -7.36 -7.27 -9.84
CA ARG A 150 -6.19 -7.37 -10.72
C ARG A 150 -6.15 -6.24 -11.78
N VAL A 151 -7.30 -5.87 -12.34
CA VAL A 151 -7.38 -4.67 -13.22
C VAL A 151 -6.98 -3.39 -12.48
N SER A 152 -7.42 -3.22 -11.22
CA SER A 152 -7.05 -2.07 -10.40
C SER A 152 -5.53 -2.02 -10.13
N ILE A 153 -4.90 -3.17 -9.89
CA ILE A 153 -3.44 -3.29 -9.73
C ILE A 153 -2.72 -2.93 -11.03
N ALA A 154 -3.16 -3.49 -12.18
CA ALA A 154 -2.60 -3.17 -13.48
C ALA A 154 -2.70 -1.67 -13.79
N ARG A 155 -3.86 -1.04 -13.50
CA ARG A 155 -4.08 0.40 -13.63
C ARG A 155 -3.10 1.22 -12.80
N ALA A 156 -2.79 0.79 -11.58
CA ALA A 156 -1.83 1.48 -10.72
C ALA A 156 -0.39 1.34 -11.23
N LEU A 157 -0.05 0.20 -11.82
CA LEU A 157 1.32 -0.11 -12.25
C LEU A 157 1.66 0.39 -13.66
N VAL A 158 0.66 0.69 -14.51
CA VAL A 158 0.88 1.12 -15.90
C VAL A 158 1.67 2.43 -16.03
N THR A 159 1.63 3.29 -15.01
CA THR A 159 2.38 4.54 -14.93
C THR A 159 3.79 4.38 -14.38
N GLU A 160 4.21 3.15 -14.07
CA GLU A 160 5.52 2.85 -13.48
C GLU A 160 5.83 3.74 -12.25
N PRO A 161 4.97 3.72 -11.22
CA PRO A 161 5.11 4.60 -10.08
C PRO A 161 6.38 4.32 -9.28
N ARG A 162 6.96 5.37 -8.64
CA ARG A 162 8.04 5.19 -7.66
C ARG A 162 7.51 4.78 -6.28
N LEU A 163 6.28 5.19 -5.95
CA LEU A 163 5.60 4.84 -4.70
C LEU A 163 4.24 4.21 -5.02
N LEU A 164 4.05 2.99 -4.56
CA LEU A 164 2.80 2.26 -4.66
C LEU A 164 2.16 2.11 -3.28
N LEU A 165 0.97 2.65 -3.12
CA LEU A 165 0.16 2.53 -1.91
C LEU A 165 -0.95 1.51 -2.16
N MET A 166 -1.05 0.47 -1.32
CA MET A 166 -1.99 -0.63 -1.51
C MET A 166 -2.81 -0.88 -0.24
N ASP A 167 -4.13 -0.70 -0.31
CA ASP A 167 -5.05 -0.86 0.82
C ASP A 167 -5.79 -2.20 0.72
N GLU A 168 -5.33 -3.22 1.42
CA GLU A 168 -5.89 -4.59 1.47
C GLU A 168 -6.23 -5.17 0.08
N PRO A 169 -5.32 -5.11 -0.92
CA PRO A 169 -5.65 -5.40 -2.31
C PRO A 169 -5.98 -6.87 -2.58
N PHE A 170 -5.59 -7.77 -1.68
CA PHE A 170 -5.77 -9.21 -1.86
C PHE A 170 -6.90 -9.80 -1.02
N GLY A 171 -7.59 -8.98 -0.21
CA GLY A 171 -8.63 -9.43 0.69
C GLY A 171 -9.80 -10.18 0.03
N ALA A 172 -10.12 -9.83 -1.22
CA ALA A 172 -11.21 -10.45 -1.99
C ALA A 172 -10.75 -11.61 -2.90
N LEU A 173 -9.47 -12.00 -2.85
CA LEU A 173 -8.90 -13.05 -3.70
C LEU A 173 -8.94 -14.42 -3.00
N ASP A 174 -9.13 -15.48 -3.80
CA ASP A 174 -8.86 -16.84 -3.36
C ASP A 174 -7.36 -17.04 -3.08
N GLU A 175 -7.03 -18.05 -2.30
CA GLU A 175 -5.67 -18.29 -1.81
C GLU A 175 -4.66 -18.56 -2.96
N ILE A 176 -5.07 -19.30 -4.00
CA ILE A 176 -4.19 -19.62 -5.12
C ILE A 176 -3.84 -18.35 -5.91
N THR A 177 -4.86 -17.56 -6.23
CA THR A 177 -4.69 -16.28 -6.95
C THR A 177 -3.86 -15.30 -6.11
N ARG A 178 -4.11 -15.21 -4.81
CA ARG A 178 -3.37 -14.37 -3.87
C ARG A 178 -1.88 -14.73 -3.85
N ASN A 179 -1.57 -16.02 -3.64
CA ASN A 179 -0.18 -16.52 -3.61
C ASN A 179 0.56 -16.26 -4.92
N ARG A 180 -0.14 -16.31 -6.05
CA ARG A 180 0.42 -15.99 -7.35
C ARG A 180 0.75 -14.49 -7.45
N LEU A 181 -0.19 -13.61 -7.09
CA LEU A 181 0.02 -12.15 -7.13
C LEU A 181 1.09 -11.69 -6.13
N ASP A 182 1.16 -12.30 -4.95
CA ASP A 182 2.26 -12.06 -4.00
C ASP A 182 3.62 -12.26 -4.66
N ARG A 183 3.80 -13.37 -5.40
CA ARG A 183 5.06 -13.63 -6.12
C ARG A 183 5.31 -12.62 -7.22
N GLU A 184 4.31 -12.36 -8.06
CA GLU A 184 4.42 -11.43 -9.19
C GLU A 184 4.78 -10.01 -8.70
N ILE A 185 4.17 -9.55 -7.61
CA ILE A 185 4.50 -8.26 -6.99
C ILE A 185 5.87 -8.26 -6.33
N SER A 186 6.26 -9.34 -5.65
CA SER A 186 7.59 -9.49 -5.06
C SER A 186 8.69 -9.45 -6.15
N GLU A 187 8.47 -10.12 -7.29
CA GLU A 187 9.38 -10.07 -8.42
C GLU A 187 9.44 -8.69 -9.07
N LEU A 188 8.28 -8.04 -9.25
CA LEU A 188 8.22 -6.69 -9.81
C LEU A 188 8.98 -5.70 -8.92
N TRP A 189 8.75 -5.76 -7.62
CA TRP A 189 9.43 -4.93 -6.64
C TRP A 189 10.96 -5.14 -6.68
N ALA A 190 11.40 -6.39 -6.71
CA ALA A 190 12.83 -6.73 -6.78
C ALA A 190 13.52 -6.26 -8.07
N LYS A 191 12.79 -6.19 -9.19
CA LYS A 191 13.31 -5.77 -10.50
C LYS A 191 13.31 -4.24 -10.70
N ARG A 192 12.38 -3.55 -10.05
CA ARG A 192 12.17 -2.10 -10.23
C ARG A 192 12.34 -1.43 -8.88
N ALA A 193 13.21 -0.52 -8.66
CA ALA A 193 13.40 0.21 -7.39
C ALA A 193 12.10 0.87 -6.86
N LEU A 194 11.03 0.08 -6.76
CA LEU A 194 9.69 0.47 -6.36
C LEU A 194 9.61 0.55 -4.84
N THR A 195 9.12 1.65 -4.32
CA THR A 195 8.77 1.76 -2.90
C THR A 195 7.32 1.35 -2.71
N VAL A 196 7.04 0.46 -1.78
CA VAL A 196 5.68 -0.03 -1.53
C VAL A 196 5.28 0.23 -0.09
N MET A 197 4.09 0.80 0.10
CA MET A 197 3.40 0.80 1.38
C MET A 197 2.14 -0.04 1.26
N PHE A 198 2.15 -1.18 1.92
CA PHE A 198 1.13 -2.21 1.83
C PHE A 198 0.30 -2.27 3.11
N VAL A 199 -1.00 -2.37 3.00
CA VAL A 199 -1.90 -2.58 4.13
C VAL A 199 -2.51 -3.96 4.00
N THR A 200 -2.40 -4.76 5.05
CA THR A 200 -3.07 -6.05 5.13
C THR A 200 -3.43 -6.40 6.58
N HIS A 201 -4.32 -7.36 6.75
CA HIS A 201 -4.58 -8.05 8.01
C HIS A 201 -3.99 -9.47 8.01
N SER A 202 -3.37 -9.90 6.91
CA SER A 202 -2.74 -11.22 6.76
C SER A 202 -1.28 -11.19 7.20
N ILE A 203 -0.96 -11.96 8.24
CA ILE A 203 0.42 -12.16 8.69
C ILE A 203 1.26 -12.82 7.59
N TYR A 204 0.67 -13.75 6.83
CA TYR A 204 1.36 -14.48 5.77
C TYR A 204 1.80 -13.56 4.63
N GLU A 205 0.91 -12.66 4.18
CA GLU A 205 1.25 -11.64 3.18
C GLU A 205 2.34 -10.71 3.70
N ALA A 206 2.19 -10.22 4.94
CA ALA A 206 3.15 -9.32 5.56
C ALA A 206 4.55 -9.96 5.64
N VAL A 207 4.66 -11.22 6.07
CA VAL A 207 5.95 -11.94 6.12
C VAL A 207 6.49 -12.22 4.73
N PHE A 208 5.63 -12.55 3.76
CA PHE A 208 6.09 -12.93 2.42
C PHE A 208 6.57 -11.76 1.59
N LEU A 209 5.93 -10.60 1.69
CA LEU A 209 6.18 -9.45 0.82
C LEU A 209 7.15 -8.42 1.41
N SER A 210 7.20 -8.27 2.73
CA SER A 210 7.78 -7.08 3.32
C SER A 210 9.27 -7.19 3.62
N THR A 211 9.99 -6.09 3.45
CA THR A 211 11.29 -5.88 4.09
C THR A 211 11.10 -5.47 5.55
N ARG A 212 9.94 -4.83 5.85
CA ARG A 212 9.62 -4.28 7.16
C ARG A 212 8.12 -4.29 7.43
N VAL A 213 7.72 -4.78 8.59
CA VAL A 213 6.32 -4.81 9.03
C VAL A 213 6.14 -3.90 10.23
N LEU A 214 5.19 -2.99 10.14
CA LEU A 214 4.78 -2.05 11.18
C LEU A 214 3.47 -2.54 11.78
N VAL A 215 3.50 -2.93 13.05
CA VAL A 215 2.34 -3.43 13.77
C VAL A 215 1.59 -2.26 14.39
N MET A 216 0.30 -2.14 14.06
CA MET A 216 -0.57 -1.10 14.60
C MET A 216 -1.44 -1.62 15.74
N SER A 217 -1.55 -0.83 16.81
CA SER A 217 -2.48 -1.06 17.92
C SER A 217 -3.94 -0.83 17.49
N ALA A 218 -4.89 -1.28 18.32
CA ALA A 218 -6.30 -0.92 18.17
C ALA A 218 -6.55 0.59 18.39
N ARG A 219 -7.80 1.05 18.14
CA ARG A 219 -8.18 2.49 18.20
C ARG A 219 -7.91 3.16 19.56
N PRO A 220 -7.35 4.39 19.57
CA PRO A 220 -6.77 5.09 18.44
C PRO A 220 -5.51 4.40 17.93
N GLY A 221 -5.34 4.33 16.59
CA GLY A 221 -4.22 3.62 15.98
C GLY A 221 -2.90 4.32 16.26
N ARG A 222 -1.89 3.53 16.61
CA ARG A 222 -0.49 3.94 16.74
C ARG A 222 0.40 2.82 16.23
N ILE A 223 1.61 3.13 15.84
CA ILE A 223 2.63 2.10 15.58
C ILE A 223 3.10 1.59 16.94
N ALA A 224 2.78 0.33 17.23
CA ALA A 224 3.12 -0.33 18.51
C ALA A 224 4.46 -1.06 18.44
N ALA A 225 4.77 -1.65 17.28
CA ALA A 225 6.01 -2.41 17.10
C ALA A 225 6.42 -2.43 15.61
N GLU A 226 7.67 -2.78 15.38
CA GLU A 226 8.26 -2.92 14.05
C GLU A 226 9.08 -4.22 13.98
N LEU A 227 8.97 -4.94 12.87
CA LEU A 227 9.75 -6.13 12.57
C LEU A 227 10.42 -5.99 11.21
N GLU A 228 11.74 -5.98 11.19
CA GLU A 228 12.52 -6.12 9.96
C GLU A 228 12.58 -7.59 9.53
N ILE A 229 12.39 -7.84 8.22
CA ILE A 229 12.44 -9.17 7.63
C ILE A 229 13.63 -9.23 6.68
N ALA A 230 14.77 -9.61 7.21
CA ALA A 230 16.04 -9.76 6.49
C ALA A 230 16.05 -11.08 5.68
N GLU A 231 15.11 -11.23 4.76
CA GLU A 231 15.02 -12.36 3.84
C GLU A 231 15.16 -11.84 2.40
N PRO A 232 16.05 -12.42 1.59
CA PRO A 232 16.26 -11.98 0.21
C PRO A 232 14.98 -12.04 -0.64
N HIS A 233 14.91 -11.15 -1.63
CA HIS A 233 13.90 -11.16 -2.69
C HIS A 233 14.52 -11.49 -4.05
N PRO A 234 13.75 -12.05 -4.99
CA PRO A 234 12.33 -12.43 -4.87
C PRO A 234 12.16 -13.66 -3.97
N ARG A 235 11.10 -13.66 -3.15
CA ARG A 235 10.77 -14.80 -2.29
C ARG A 235 9.98 -15.85 -3.07
N THR A 236 10.28 -17.11 -2.79
CA THR A 236 9.72 -18.27 -3.49
C THR A 236 8.77 -19.06 -2.58
N ASP A 237 8.06 -20.03 -3.15
CA ASP A 237 7.22 -20.96 -2.37
C ASP A 237 8.04 -21.80 -1.37
N ALA A 238 9.33 -22.05 -1.66
CA ALA A 238 10.23 -22.71 -0.71
C ALA A 238 10.43 -21.89 0.58
N PHE A 239 10.47 -20.55 0.49
CA PHE A 239 10.48 -19.72 1.68
C PHE A 239 9.16 -19.83 2.43
N ARG A 240 8.01 -19.80 1.75
CA ARG A 240 6.67 -19.90 2.36
C ARG A 240 6.46 -21.18 3.18
N THR A 241 7.12 -22.28 2.79
CA THR A 241 7.08 -23.58 3.49
C THR A 241 8.22 -23.78 4.48
N SER A 242 9.10 -22.80 4.65
CA SER A 242 10.27 -22.93 5.50
C SER A 242 9.94 -22.71 7.00
N GLU A 243 10.74 -23.31 7.86
CA GLU A 243 10.68 -23.10 9.32
C GLU A 243 10.93 -21.63 9.69
N ARG A 244 11.77 -20.93 8.91
CA ARG A 244 12.04 -19.51 9.12
C ARG A 244 10.80 -18.66 8.88
N PHE A 245 10.02 -18.94 7.85
CA PHE A 245 8.75 -18.29 7.59
C PHE A 245 7.74 -18.50 8.73
N ALA A 246 7.62 -19.74 9.20
CA ALA A 246 6.75 -20.08 10.32
C ALA A 246 7.15 -19.32 11.61
N ARG A 247 8.44 -19.24 11.92
CA ARG A 247 8.94 -18.45 13.08
C ARG A 247 8.65 -16.96 12.96
N LEU A 248 8.79 -16.38 11.78
CA LEU A 248 8.45 -14.96 11.54
C LEU A 248 6.96 -14.72 11.71
N CYS A 249 6.11 -15.62 11.20
CA CYS A 249 4.65 -15.54 11.39
C CYS A 249 4.26 -15.62 12.87
N GLN A 250 4.86 -16.54 13.63
CA GLN A 250 4.63 -16.66 15.08
C GLN A 250 5.06 -15.37 15.82
N ARG A 251 6.21 -14.81 15.47
CA ARG A 251 6.70 -13.56 16.08
C ARG A 251 5.74 -12.40 15.80
N LEU A 252 5.29 -12.22 14.55
CA LEU A 252 4.31 -11.18 14.21
C LEU A 252 2.97 -11.40 14.90
N SER A 253 2.52 -12.66 15.04
CA SER A 253 1.31 -12.99 15.78
C SER A 253 1.39 -12.56 17.24
N ALA A 254 2.51 -12.85 17.92
CA ALA A 254 2.74 -12.42 19.30
C ALA A 254 2.70 -10.88 19.41
N MET A 255 3.43 -10.17 18.54
CA MET A 255 3.44 -8.69 18.53
C MET A 255 2.04 -8.09 18.30
N LEU A 256 1.18 -8.73 17.48
CA LEU A 256 -0.20 -8.29 17.29
C LEU A 256 -1.07 -8.47 18.54
N VAL A 257 -0.88 -9.55 19.26
CA VAL A 257 -1.57 -9.81 20.54
C VAL A 257 -1.18 -8.75 21.55
N GLU A 258 0.11 -8.52 21.78
CA GLU A 258 0.63 -7.49 22.68
C GLU A 258 0.09 -6.09 22.32
N ALA A 259 0.15 -5.71 21.04
CA ALA A 259 -0.36 -4.42 20.57
C ALA A 259 -1.88 -4.26 20.77
N SER A 260 -2.62 -5.36 20.83
CA SER A 260 -4.07 -5.36 21.08
C SER A 260 -4.38 -5.23 22.57
N GLU A 261 -3.62 -5.89 23.44
CA GLU A 261 -3.78 -5.86 24.90
C GLU A 261 -3.44 -4.47 25.46
N ASP A 262 -2.34 -3.86 25.04
CA ASP A 262 -1.94 -2.50 25.41
C ASP A 262 -3.05 -1.47 25.16
N SER A 263 -3.86 -1.68 24.12
CA SER A 263 -4.95 -0.78 23.76
C SER A 263 -6.19 -0.95 24.65
N VAL A 264 -6.39 -2.13 25.23
CA VAL A 264 -7.47 -2.41 26.20
C VAL A 264 -7.11 -1.78 27.55
N ASP A 265 -5.89 -1.95 28.02
CA ASP A 265 -5.42 -1.38 29.28
C ASP A 265 -5.41 0.16 29.27
N ALA A 266 -5.01 0.79 28.15
CA ALA A 266 -5.07 2.23 28.00
C ALA A 266 -6.51 2.79 28.08
N ARG A 267 -7.51 2.05 27.59
CA ARG A 267 -8.93 2.44 27.69
C ARG A 267 -9.51 2.29 29.09
N VAL A 268 -9.04 1.30 29.84
CA VAL A 268 -9.48 1.10 31.24
C VAL A 268 -8.95 2.21 32.14
N ARG A 269 -7.74 2.70 31.90
CA ARG A 269 -7.09 3.78 32.68
C ARG A 269 -7.61 5.19 32.34
N SER A 270 -8.30 5.36 31.21
CA SER A 270 -8.82 6.67 30.75
C SER A 270 -10.32 6.89 31.08
N ARG A 271 -10.95 5.94 31.74
CA ARG A 271 -12.32 6.05 32.32
C ARG A 271 -12.25 6.31 33.82
#